data_01b648882124d2352f6c13ae6903703e
#
_entry.id   01b648882124d2352f6c13ae6903703e
#
_cell.length_a   1.000
_cell.length_b   1.000
_cell.length_c   1.000
_cell.angle_alpha   90.00
_cell.angle_beta   90.00
_cell.angle_gamma   90.00
#
_symmetry.space_group_name_H-M   'P 1'
#
loop_
_entity.id
_entity.type
_entity.pdbx_description
1 polymer ?
#
loop_
_entity_poly.entity_id
_entity_poly.type
_entity_poly.pdbx_seq_one_letter_code
_entity_poly.pdbx_strand_id
1 'polypeptide(L)'
;MSRTPPPPAEIAPVAAALLGRGHELGVRMARRIRAEVGYYGDEGPVAFEELTASCRRNIELVFGQLAHGCAAGMEPAQETGRRAAREGAPLGELLHAYRVGSEFLWSELASAARAADAVTTDTLVALAAWWVNEGLAAAASDAYRETAAELLLQRDRERSVLVEALFTGMLTDRTTLWEAADALGLPAEGPFVVVAAAVPVPGREALPGIEPLLLAERIRSAWRLSPDLQVGIMAVRGPDGEGAALRVLGGVPTARVGASPGYRALRDTPRALRLARLALARVPREATGVLRFDDSPVAMLVAASVDEATRIARTVFARVLALPGEERDRLLATLEQWYAAGGSAADAARQLYCHRNTVRYRLRRLEELTGRSLQDPRAVAELSVALHALRLLPQPSEVP
;
A
#
# COMPACT_ATOMS: atom_id res chain seq x y z
N MET A 1 20.70 -32.27 -1.39
CA MET A 1 20.99 -32.06 -2.81
C MET A 1 21.19 -33.39 -3.46
N SER A 2 20.17 -33.96 -4.08
CA SER A 2 20.26 -35.25 -4.81
C SER A 2 21.03 -34.99 -6.10
N ARG A 3 22.22 -35.59 -6.26
CA ARG A 3 23.00 -35.44 -7.50
C ARG A 3 22.24 -36.23 -8.59
N THR A 4 21.74 -35.53 -9.58
CA THR A 4 21.22 -36.14 -10.81
C THR A 4 22.32 -37.06 -11.37
N PRO A 5 22.03 -38.32 -11.68
CA PRO A 5 23.02 -39.21 -12.27
C PRO A 5 23.50 -38.62 -13.63
N PRO A 6 24.76 -38.86 -14.01
CA PRO A 6 25.24 -38.35 -15.31
C PRO A 6 24.46 -39.05 -16.45
N PRO A 7 24.25 -38.33 -17.58
CA PRO A 7 23.59 -38.93 -18.72
C PRO A 7 24.42 -40.10 -19.26
N PRO A 8 23.78 -41.08 -19.92
CA PRO A 8 24.50 -42.23 -20.53
C PRO A 8 25.48 -41.73 -21.61
N ALA A 9 26.71 -42.24 -21.57
CA ALA A 9 27.78 -41.79 -22.49
C ALA A 9 27.47 -42.11 -23.97
N GLU A 10 26.71 -43.14 -24.22
CA GLU A 10 26.30 -43.61 -25.56
C GLU A 10 25.43 -42.59 -26.30
N ILE A 11 24.76 -41.69 -25.56
CA ILE A 11 23.90 -40.64 -26.15
C ILE A 11 24.67 -39.46 -26.68
N ALA A 12 25.93 -39.26 -26.26
CA ALA A 12 26.72 -38.07 -26.60
C ALA A 12 26.88 -37.84 -28.13
N PRO A 13 27.15 -38.83 -28.99
CA PRO A 13 27.21 -38.61 -30.43
C PRO A 13 25.87 -38.17 -31.04
N VAL A 14 24.77 -38.74 -30.55
CA VAL A 14 23.40 -38.40 -30.99
C VAL A 14 23.08 -36.95 -30.62
N ALA A 15 23.37 -36.59 -29.38
CA ALA A 15 23.15 -35.24 -28.87
C ALA A 15 24.01 -34.19 -29.65
N ALA A 16 25.27 -34.52 -29.98
CA ALA A 16 26.15 -33.64 -30.77
C ALA A 16 25.61 -33.41 -32.20
N ALA A 17 25.06 -34.45 -32.83
CA ALA A 17 24.41 -34.33 -34.13
C ALA A 17 23.16 -33.42 -34.09
N LEU A 18 22.34 -33.54 -33.06
CA LEU A 18 21.15 -32.70 -32.83
C LEU A 18 21.57 -31.24 -32.52
N LEU A 19 22.62 -31.05 -31.74
CA LEU A 19 23.17 -29.73 -31.43
C LEU A 19 23.59 -29.00 -32.70
N GLY A 20 24.20 -29.70 -33.67
CA GLY A 20 24.53 -29.14 -35.00
C GLY A 20 23.33 -28.63 -35.79
N ARG A 21 22.11 -29.13 -35.46
CA ARG A 21 20.84 -28.69 -36.07
C ARG A 21 20.08 -27.71 -35.17
N GLY A 22 20.70 -27.14 -34.16
CA GLY A 22 20.05 -26.32 -33.11
C GLY A 22 19.22 -25.17 -33.65
N HIS A 23 19.60 -24.52 -34.75
CA HIS A 23 18.82 -23.47 -35.40
C HIS A 23 17.49 -24.01 -35.99
N GLU A 24 17.58 -25.08 -36.80
CA GLU A 24 16.40 -25.73 -37.40
C GLU A 24 15.42 -26.22 -36.34
N LEU A 25 15.95 -26.92 -35.34
CA LEU A 25 15.15 -27.43 -34.22
C LEU A 25 14.53 -26.29 -33.41
N GLY A 26 15.24 -25.17 -33.20
CA GLY A 26 14.72 -23.99 -32.52
C GLY A 26 13.51 -23.39 -33.22
N VAL A 27 13.56 -23.26 -34.55
CA VAL A 27 12.41 -22.79 -35.35
C VAL A 27 11.21 -23.75 -35.24
N ARG A 28 11.45 -25.05 -35.30
CA ARG A 28 10.39 -26.09 -35.21
C ARG A 28 9.76 -26.11 -33.83
N MET A 29 10.57 -26.04 -32.79
CA MET A 29 10.12 -25.98 -31.39
C MET A 29 9.30 -24.71 -31.15
N ALA A 30 9.77 -23.55 -31.63
CA ALA A 30 9.05 -22.29 -31.47
C ALA A 30 7.68 -22.32 -32.19
N ARG A 31 7.60 -22.90 -33.40
CA ARG A 31 6.32 -23.10 -34.08
C ARG A 31 5.35 -23.96 -33.31
N ARG A 32 5.83 -25.04 -32.68
CA ARG A 32 5.02 -25.92 -31.88
C ARG A 32 4.50 -25.24 -30.61
N ILE A 33 5.37 -24.52 -29.89
CA ILE A 33 4.97 -23.72 -28.72
C ILE A 33 3.94 -22.66 -29.12
N ARG A 34 4.13 -21.96 -30.24
CA ARG A 34 3.22 -20.94 -30.74
C ARG A 34 1.83 -21.50 -31.09
N ALA A 35 1.77 -22.73 -31.57
CA ALA A 35 0.51 -23.39 -31.90
C ALA A 35 -0.26 -23.91 -30.66
N GLU A 36 0.44 -24.26 -29.57
CA GLU A 36 -0.15 -24.90 -28.41
C GLU A 36 -0.33 -23.99 -27.21
N VAL A 37 0.42 -22.85 -27.13
CA VAL A 37 0.47 -21.96 -25.95
C VAL A 37 0.00 -20.57 -26.32
N GLY A 38 -1.19 -20.18 -25.83
CA GLY A 38 -1.89 -18.96 -26.25
C GLY A 38 -1.09 -17.69 -26.07
N TYR A 39 -0.36 -17.53 -24.96
CA TYR A 39 0.49 -16.35 -24.71
C TYR A 39 1.59 -16.15 -25.77
N TYR A 40 2.10 -17.23 -26.35
CA TYR A 40 3.12 -17.22 -27.42
C TYR A 40 2.51 -17.33 -28.83
N GLY A 41 1.18 -17.33 -28.94
CA GLY A 41 0.46 -17.42 -30.21
C GLY A 41 0.66 -16.21 -31.14
N ASP A 42 0.03 -16.24 -32.32
CA ASP A 42 0.20 -15.20 -33.37
C ASP A 42 -0.22 -13.79 -32.91
N GLU A 43 -1.20 -13.70 -32.01
CA GLU A 43 -1.68 -12.45 -31.40
C GLU A 43 -1.01 -12.16 -30.05
N GLY A 44 -0.07 -13.01 -29.62
CA GLY A 44 0.63 -12.87 -28.35
C GLY A 44 1.70 -11.79 -28.36
N PRO A 45 2.13 -11.32 -27.17
CA PRO A 45 3.08 -10.21 -27.04
C PRO A 45 4.53 -10.57 -27.44
N VAL A 46 4.86 -11.87 -27.58
CA VAL A 46 6.23 -12.34 -27.82
C VAL A 46 6.51 -12.51 -29.30
N ALA A 47 7.52 -11.82 -29.83
CA ALA A 47 7.92 -11.95 -31.22
C ALA A 47 8.45 -13.36 -31.55
N PHE A 48 8.18 -13.85 -32.77
CA PHE A 48 8.57 -15.20 -33.17
C PHE A 48 10.08 -15.40 -33.15
N GLU A 49 10.85 -14.39 -33.59
CA GLU A 49 12.32 -14.41 -33.57
C GLU A 49 12.86 -14.56 -32.15
N GLU A 50 12.22 -13.89 -31.18
CA GLU A 50 12.61 -13.93 -29.79
C GLU A 50 12.31 -15.29 -29.15
N LEU A 51 11.11 -15.85 -29.42
CA LEU A 51 10.77 -17.21 -29.01
C LEU A 51 11.74 -18.23 -29.61
N THR A 52 12.06 -18.08 -30.89
CA THR A 52 13.02 -18.97 -31.60
C THR A 52 14.41 -18.88 -30.96
N ALA A 53 14.89 -17.68 -30.63
CA ALA A 53 16.16 -17.49 -29.95
C ALA A 53 16.19 -18.14 -28.56
N SER A 54 15.10 -18.03 -27.82
CA SER A 54 14.95 -18.70 -26.52
C SER A 54 14.95 -20.22 -26.64
N CYS A 55 14.20 -20.77 -27.62
CA CYS A 55 14.18 -22.20 -27.89
C CYS A 55 15.59 -22.71 -28.25
N ARG A 56 16.34 -21.98 -29.10
CA ARG A 56 17.70 -22.34 -29.47
C ARG A 56 18.64 -22.39 -28.27
N ARG A 57 18.59 -21.41 -27.35
CA ARG A 57 19.41 -21.42 -26.15
C ARG A 57 19.11 -22.61 -25.24
N ASN A 58 17.84 -23.00 -25.09
CA ASN A 58 17.47 -24.18 -24.33
C ASN A 58 17.91 -25.47 -25.01
N ILE A 59 17.87 -25.55 -26.37
CA ILE A 59 18.39 -26.70 -27.13
C ILE A 59 19.91 -26.81 -26.95
N GLU A 60 20.64 -25.71 -27.07
CA GLU A 60 22.09 -25.63 -26.85
C GLU A 60 22.46 -26.10 -25.42
N LEU A 61 21.66 -25.69 -24.45
CA LEU A 61 21.84 -26.12 -23.06
C LEU A 61 21.65 -27.64 -22.91
N VAL A 62 20.48 -28.17 -23.30
CA VAL A 62 20.14 -29.58 -23.12
C VAL A 62 21.04 -30.51 -23.91
N PHE A 63 21.16 -30.30 -25.20
CA PHE A 63 22.01 -31.16 -26.06
C PHE A 63 23.50 -30.94 -25.83
N GLY A 64 23.89 -29.72 -25.39
CA GLY A 64 25.28 -29.44 -24.98
C GLY A 64 25.66 -30.23 -23.72
N GLN A 65 24.78 -30.31 -22.73
CA GLN A 65 24.99 -31.15 -21.54
C GLN A 65 25.10 -32.64 -21.88
N LEU A 66 24.22 -33.11 -22.76
CA LEU A 66 24.22 -34.52 -23.17
C LEU A 66 25.45 -34.87 -24.06
N ALA A 67 25.92 -33.93 -24.91
CA ALA A 67 27.05 -34.17 -25.79
C ALA A 67 28.41 -34.10 -25.08
N HIS A 68 28.58 -33.23 -24.11
CA HIS A 68 29.87 -32.96 -23.47
C HIS A 68 29.98 -33.44 -22.03
N GLY A 69 28.89 -33.93 -21.41
CA GLY A 69 28.90 -34.42 -20.04
C GLY A 69 29.16 -33.33 -18.97
N CYS A 70 29.21 -32.07 -19.38
CA CYS A 70 29.43 -30.96 -18.48
C CYS A 70 28.08 -30.44 -17.94
N ALA A 71 27.96 -30.25 -16.64
CA ALA A 71 26.82 -29.53 -16.06
C ALA A 71 26.88 -28.06 -16.54
N ALA A 72 26.15 -27.74 -17.60
CA ALA A 72 25.94 -26.35 -17.98
C ALA A 72 25.06 -25.66 -16.94
N GLY A 73 25.32 -24.38 -16.67
CA GLY A 73 24.50 -23.62 -15.73
C GLY A 73 23.06 -23.45 -16.23
N MET A 74 22.09 -23.40 -15.34
CA MET A 74 20.66 -23.17 -15.66
C MET A 74 20.34 -21.74 -16.13
N GLU A 75 21.37 -20.94 -16.40
CA GLU A 75 21.27 -19.50 -16.74
C GLU A 75 20.27 -19.20 -17.87
N PRO A 76 20.23 -19.96 -19.00
CA PRO A 76 19.27 -19.70 -20.07
C PRO A 76 17.81 -19.89 -19.64
N ALA A 77 17.54 -20.89 -18.80
CA ALA A 77 16.20 -21.13 -18.26
C ALA A 77 15.81 -20.08 -17.23
N GLN A 78 16.72 -19.71 -16.33
CA GLN A 78 16.52 -18.64 -15.36
C GLN A 78 16.25 -17.30 -16.06
N GLU A 79 17.03 -16.95 -17.10
CA GLU A 79 16.80 -15.69 -17.85
C GLU A 79 15.45 -15.70 -18.56
N THR A 80 15.02 -16.84 -19.09
CA THR A 80 13.67 -16.99 -19.64
C THR A 80 12.60 -16.72 -18.58
N GLY A 81 12.78 -17.26 -17.37
CA GLY A 81 11.89 -17.01 -16.24
C GLY A 81 11.86 -15.54 -15.82
N ARG A 82 13.03 -14.91 -15.63
CA ARG A 82 13.15 -13.48 -15.29
C ARG A 82 12.46 -12.59 -16.31
N ARG A 83 12.69 -12.85 -17.60
CA ARG A 83 12.08 -12.10 -18.68
C ARG A 83 10.56 -12.25 -18.68
N ALA A 84 10.06 -13.48 -18.62
CA ALA A 84 8.62 -13.74 -18.56
C ALA A 84 7.94 -12.97 -17.41
N ALA A 85 8.58 -12.87 -16.24
CA ALA A 85 8.07 -12.08 -15.12
C ALA A 85 8.04 -10.58 -15.41
N ARG A 86 9.10 -10.02 -16.04
CA ARG A 86 9.17 -8.60 -16.41
C ARG A 86 8.12 -8.23 -17.47
N GLU A 87 7.83 -9.11 -18.39
CA GLU A 87 6.84 -8.93 -19.46
C GLU A 87 5.42 -9.23 -19.02
N GLY A 88 5.22 -9.72 -17.78
CA GLY A 88 3.90 -10.02 -17.22
C GLY A 88 3.28 -11.29 -17.78
N ALA A 89 4.07 -12.22 -18.34
CA ALA A 89 3.59 -13.52 -18.80
C ALA A 89 3.01 -14.32 -17.62
N PRO A 90 1.85 -14.98 -17.76
CA PRO A 90 1.35 -15.86 -16.71
C PRO A 90 2.29 -17.05 -16.50
N LEU A 91 2.63 -17.36 -15.24
CA LEU A 91 3.52 -18.49 -14.92
C LEU A 91 3.02 -19.82 -15.53
N GLY A 92 1.70 -20.01 -15.56
CA GLY A 92 1.10 -21.20 -16.16
C GLY A 92 1.43 -21.36 -17.64
N GLU A 93 1.43 -20.27 -18.40
CA GLU A 93 1.80 -20.26 -19.83
C GLU A 93 3.29 -20.56 -20.03
N LEU A 94 4.16 -20.00 -19.18
CA LEU A 94 5.58 -20.31 -19.18
C LEU A 94 5.84 -21.80 -18.94
N LEU A 95 5.22 -22.37 -17.92
CA LEU A 95 5.35 -23.80 -17.60
C LEU A 95 4.78 -24.70 -18.71
N HIS A 96 3.68 -24.28 -19.35
CA HIS A 96 3.12 -24.98 -20.50
C HIS A 96 4.10 -24.96 -21.69
N ALA A 97 4.74 -23.80 -21.97
CA ALA A 97 5.76 -23.72 -23.02
C ALA A 97 6.96 -24.64 -22.74
N TYR A 98 7.43 -24.72 -21.48
CA TYR A 98 8.49 -25.66 -21.09
C TYR A 98 8.07 -27.11 -21.28
N ARG A 99 6.84 -27.47 -20.95
CA ARG A 99 6.30 -28.82 -21.17
C ARG A 99 6.29 -29.21 -22.65
N VAL A 100 5.73 -28.33 -23.50
CA VAL A 100 5.68 -28.53 -24.96
C VAL A 100 7.08 -28.64 -25.55
N GLY A 101 8.00 -27.76 -25.11
CA GLY A 101 9.39 -27.76 -25.52
C GLY A 101 10.12 -29.05 -25.10
N SER A 102 9.93 -29.49 -23.86
CA SER A 102 10.52 -30.73 -23.34
C SER A 102 10.01 -31.96 -24.10
N GLU A 103 8.72 -32.06 -24.38
CA GLU A 103 8.14 -33.13 -25.20
C GLU A 103 8.70 -33.14 -26.62
N PHE A 104 8.88 -31.97 -27.23
CA PHE A 104 9.49 -31.83 -28.55
C PHE A 104 10.93 -32.34 -28.56
N LEU A 105 11.77 -31.85 -27.63
CA LEU A 105 13.19 -32.23 -27.55
C LEU A 105 13.35 -33.74 -27.28
N TRP A 106 12.52 -34.28 -26.36
CA TRP A 106 12.50 -35.73 -26.08
C TRP A 106 12.17 -36.51 -27.34
N SER A 107 11.17 -36.09 -28.12
CA SER A 107 10.78 -36.79 -29.36
C SER A 107 11.88 -36.83 -30.41
N GLU A 108 12.58 -35.66 -30.58
CA GLU A 108 13.71 -35.58 -31.53
C GLU A 108 14.90 -36.45 -31.08
N LEU A 109 15.23 -36.39 -29.76
CA LEU A 109 16.31 -37.19 -29.21
C LEU A 109 16.03 -38.71 -29.31
N ALA A 110 14.82 -39.16 -28.90
CA ALA A 110 14.43 -40.54 -28.97
C ALA A 110 14.34 -41.09 -30.44
N SER A 111 13.93 -40.23 -31.36
CA SER A 111 13.93 -40.58 -32.81
C SER A 111 15.33 -40.75 -33.36
N ALA A 112 16.22 -39.77 -33.06
CA ALA A 112 17.62 -39.83 -33.52
C ALA A 112 18.39 -40.99 -32.90
N ALA A 113 18.17 -41.32 -31.61
CA ALA A 113 18.77 -42.44 -30.91
C ALA A 113 18.37 -43.79 -31.52
N ARG A 114 17.10 -43.95 -31.88
CA ARG A 114 16.60 -45.19 -32.53
C ARG A 114 17.18 -45.33 -33.95
N ALA A 115 17.36 -44.25 -34.70
CA ALA A 115 17.91 -44.28 -36.05
C ALA A 115 19.41 -44.61 -36.05
N ALA A 116 20.13 -44.33 -34.98
CA ALA A 116 21.57 -44.54 -34.87
C ALA A 116 21.95 -45.99 -34.56
N ASP A 117 20.99 -46.89 -34.25
CA ASP A 117 21.15 -48.34 -33.94
C ASP A 117 22.23 -48.65 -32.87
N ALA A 118 22.68 -47.59 -32.12
CA ALA A 118 23.77 -47.65 -31.16
C ALA A 118 23.27 -47.53 -29.68
N VAL A 119 21.97 -47.39 -29.51
CA VAL A 119 21.38 -47.10 -28.18
C VAL A 119 20.48 -48.21 -27.74
N THR A 120 20.80 -48.83 -26.60
CA THR A 120 20.01 -49.92 -25.99
C THR A 120 18.74 -49.39 -25.30
N THR A 121 17.78 -50.31 -25.05
CA THR A 121 16.58 -49.95 -24.30
C THR A 121 16.93 -49.45 -22.89
N ASP A 122 17.94 -50.04 -22.24
CA ASP A 122 18.39 -49.60 -20.90
C ASP A 122 18.96 -48.19 -20.92
N THR A 123 19.71 -47.84 -21.97
CA THR A 123 20.20 -46.46 -22.19
C THR A 123 19.07 -45.47 -22.35
N LEU A 124 18.00 -45.79 -23.07
CA LEU A 124 16.81 -44.95 -23.21
C LEU A 124 16.07 -44.79 -21.88
N VAL A 125 15.97 -45.86 -21.06
CA VAL A 125 15.37 -45.79 -19.71
C VAL A 125 16.20 -44.87 -18.78
N ALA A 126 17.53 -45.04 -18.76
CA ALA A 126 18.42 -44.19 -17.98
C ALA A 126 18.34 -42.73 -18.40
N LEU A 127 18.27 -42.48 -19.72
CA LEU A 127 18.09 -41.12 -20.27
C LEU A 127 16.74 -40.54 -19.89
N ALA A 128 15.65 -41.28 -19.88
CA ALA A 128 14.34 -40.85 -19.45
C ALA A 128 14.34 -40.43 -17.97
N ALA A 129 15.02 -41.21 -17.12
CA ALA A 129 15.19 -40.86 -15.70
C ALA A 129 16.00 -39.58 -15.49
N TRP A 130 17.07 -39.37 -16.30
CA TRP A 130 17.83 -38.14 -16.28
C TRP A 130 16.96 -36.96 -16.74
N TRP A 131 16.18 -37.11 -17.83
CA TRP A 131 15.33 -36.08 -18.41
C TRP A 131 14.28 -35.54 -17.43
N VAL A 132 13.64 -36.43 -16.68
CA VAL A 132 12.65 -36.02 -15.65
C VAL A 132 13.27 -35.17 -14.53
N ASN A 133 14.59 -35.37 -14.28
CA ASN A 133 15.30 -34.66 -13.22
C ASN A 133 16.08 -33.43 -13.73
N GLU A 134 16.01 -33.08 -15.02
CA GLU A 134 16.81 -32.04 -15.63
C GLU A 134 16.56 -30.63 -15.06
N GLY A 135 15.35 -30.34 -14.55
CA GLY A 135 15.08 -29.18 -13.72
C GLY A 135 14.96 -27.83 -14.42
N LEU A 136 14.97 -27.74 -15.76
CA LEU A 136 14.85 -26.48 -16.49
C LEU A 136 13.59 -25.69 -16.16
N ALA A 137 12.45 -26.38 -16.16
CA ALA A 137 11.17 -25.74 -15.81
C ALA A 137 11.15 -25.25 -14.36
N ALA A 138 11.80 -25.98 -13.44
CA ALA A 138 11.95 -25.55 -12.06
C ALA A 138 12.83 -24.30 -11.96
N ALA A 139 14.00 -24.29 -12.60
CA ALA A 139 14.89 -23.13 -12.61
C ALA A 139 14.24 -21.87 -13.21
N ALA A 140 13.47 -22.03 -14.29
CA ALA A 140 12.70 -20.93 -14.88
C ALA A 140 11.59 -20.44 -13.95
N SER A 141 10.87 -21.35 -13.31
CA SER A 141 9.79 -21.05 -12.36
C SER A 141 10.29 -20.32 -11.12
N ASP A 142 11.43 -20.74 -10.58
CA ASP A 142 12.01 -20.11 -9.38
C ASP A 142 12.50 -18.69 -9.69
N ALA A 143 13.24 -18.52 -10.82
CA ALA A 143 13.66 -17.21 -11.26
C ALA A 143 12.47 -16.27 -11.61
N TYR A 144 11.40 -16.81 -12.17
CA TYR A 144 10.15 -16.08 -12.40
C TYR A 144 9.56 -15.56 -11.08
N ARG A 145 9.40 -16.45 -10.08
CA ARG A 145 8.80 -16.09 -8.79
C ARG A 145 9.64 -15.06 -8.04
N GLU A 146 10.96 -15.21 -8.06
CA GLU A 146 11.90 -14.26 -7.45
C GLU A 146 11.76 -12.88 -8.11
N THR A 147 11.82 -12.78 -9.43
CA THR A 147 11.68 -11.53 -10.17
C THR A 147 10.30 -10.90 -9.99
N ALA A 148 9.24 -11.70 -10.01
CA ALA A 148 7.88 -11.21 -9.78
C ALA A 148 7.73 -10.61 -8.37
N ALA A 149 8.32 -11.25 -7.35
CA ALA A 149 8.35 -10.72 -5.99
C ALA A 149 9.15 -9.41 -5.89
N GLU A 150 10.31 -9.33 -6.55
CA GLU A 150 11.11 -8.09 -6.62
C GLU A 150 10.34 -6.95 -7.27
N LEU A 151 9.66 -7.19 -8.39
CA LEU A 151 8.83 -6.19 -9.07
C LEU A 151 7.67 -5.69 -8.22
N LEU A 152 7.02 -6.59 -7.46
CA LEU A 152 5.97 -6.19 -6.52
C LEU A 152 6.53 -5.29 -5.41
N LEU A 153 7.66 -5.66 -4.82
CA LEU A 153 8.32 -4.86 -3.78
C LEU A 153 8.79 -3.49 -4.32
N GLN A 154 9.28 -3.45 -5.56
CA GLN A 154 9.68 -2.21 -6.20
C GLN A 154 8.48 -1.28 -6.42
N ARG A 155 7.38 -1.78 -6.96
CA ARG A 155 6.13 -1.01 -7.14
C ARG A 155 5.60 -0.47 -5.82
N ASP A 156 5.68 -1.27 -4.77
CA ASP A 156 5.23 -0.86 -3.43
C ASP A 156 6.10 0.25 -2.84
N ARG A 157 7.43 0.18 -3.06
CA ARG A 157 8.36 1.24 -2.68
C ARG A 157 8.10 2.53 -3.46
N GLU A 158 7.95 2.46 -4.77
CA GLU A 158 7.64 3.61 -5.63
C GLU A 158 6.33 4.27 -5.20
N ARG A 159 5.28 3.47 -4.96
CA ARG A 159 4.00 3.94 -4.45
C ARG A 159 4.16 4.64 -3.09
N SER A 160 4.91 4.04 -2.16
CA SER A 160 5.20 4.62 -0.84
C SER A 160 5.92 5.97 -0.93
N VAL A 161 6.88 6.11 -1.83
CA VAL A 161 7.62 7.37 -2.06
C VAL A 161 6.68 8.45 -2.59
N LEU A 162 5.81 8.13 -3.54
CA LEU A 162 4.85 9.09 -4.10
C LEU A 162 3.83 9.55 -3.05
N VAL A 163 3.31 8.62 -2.25
CA VAL A 163 2.39 8.95 -1.14
C VAL A 163 3.08 9.87 -0.13
N GLU A 164 4.34 9.59 0.24
CA GLU A 164 5.12 10.46 1.13
C GLU A 164 5.33 11.84 0.54
N ALA A 165 5.67 11.92 -0.73
CA ALA A 165 5.89 13.20 -1.41
C ALA A 165 4.61 14.08 -1.42
N LEU A 166 3.43 13.46 -1.53
CA LEU A 166 2.14 14.15 -1.38
C LEU A 166 1.92 14.64 0.06
N PHE A 167 2.22 13.81 1.06
CA PHE A 167 2.01 14.17 2.47
C PHE A 167 3.00 15.22 2.99
N THR A 168 4.22 15.24 2.46
CA THR A 168 5.25 16.23 2.83
C THR A 168 5.15 17.53 2.03
N GLY A 169 4.39 17.55 0.93
CA GLY A 169 4.26 18.71 0.06
C GLY A 169 5.49 18.93 -0.84
N MET A 170 6.28 17.90 -1.09
CA MET A 170 7.43 17.98 -2.01
C MET A 170 6.99 18.12 -3.46
N LEU A 171 5.79 17.68 -3.81
CA LEU A 171 5.19 17.85 -5.12
C LEU A 171 4.35 19.14 -5.14
N THR A 172 4.78 20.15 -5.87
CA THR A 172 4.16 21.46 -5.88
C THR A 172 3.62 21.87 -7.24
N ASP A 173 4.24 21.41 -8.32
CA ASP A 173 3.78 21.75 -9.66
C ASP A 173 2.64 20.80 -10.13
N ARG A 174 1.83 21.32 -11.08
CA ARG A 174 0.61 20.63 -11.52
C ARG A 174 0.89 19.34 -12.27
N THR A 175 2.00 19.25 -13.01
CA THR A 175 2.35 18.11 -13.84
C THR A 175 2.77 16.93 -12.96
N THR A 176 3.70 17.16 -12.03
CA THR A 176 4.17 16.11 -11.10
C THR A 176 3.05 15.63 -10.17
N LEU A 177 2.13 16.52 -9.75
CA LEU A 177 0.94 16.12 -8.99
C LEU A 177 -0.02 15.25 -9.80
N TRP A 178 -0.18 15.53 -11.10
CA TRP A 178 -1.00 14.71 -11.97
C TRP A 178 -0.38 13.32 -12.20
N GLU A 179 0.92 13.27 -12.50
CA GLU A 179 1.68 12.02 -12.66
C GLU A 179 1.63 11.15 -11.39
N ALA A 180 1.81 11.77 -10.22
CA ALA A 180 1.69 11.06 -8.95
C ALA A 180 0.27 10.53 -8.69
N ALA A 181 -0.76 11.33 -9.03
CA ALA A 181 -2.16 10.90 -8.90
C ALA A 181 -2.44 9.69 -9.79
N ASP A 182 -2.00 9.73 -11.05
CA ASP A 182 -2.17 8.63 -12.02
C ASP A 182 -1.48 7.34 -11.54
N ALA A 183 -0.21 7.44 -11.15
CA ALA A 183 0.57 6.32 -10.63
C ALA A 183 -0.03 5.71 -9.35
N LEU A 184 -0.70 6.51 -8.52
CA LEU A 184 -1.40 6.06 -7.31
C LEU A 184 -2.83 5.60 -7.58
N GLY A 185 -3.32 5.73 -8.82
CA GLY A 185 -4.71 5.43 -9.19
C GLY A 185 -5.73 6.41 -8.59
N LEU A 186 -5.29 7.60 -8.15
CA LEU A 186 -6.14 8.65 -7.63
C LEU A 186 -6.63 9.56 -8.77
N PRO A 187 -7.80 10.21 -8.64
CA PRO A 187 -8.19 11.26 -9.57
C PRO A 187 -7.29 12.50 -9.42
N ALA A 188 -7.14 13.26 -10.49
CA ALA A 188 -6.36 14.50 -10.48
C ALA A 188 -6.97 15.59 -9.56
N GLU A 189 -8.29 15.57 -9.39
CA GLU A 189 -9.04 16.51 -8.54
C GLU A 189 -10.04 15.78 -7.65
N GLY A 190 -10.18 16.29 -6.41
CA GLY A 190 -11.07 15.76 -5.38
C GLY A 190 -12.57 15.89 -5.66
N PRO A 191 -13.35 15.62 -4.66
CA PRO A 191 -13.04 15.74 -3.23
C PRO A 191 -12.20 14.59 -2.67
N PHE A 192 -11.26 14.96 -1.80
CA PHE A 192 -10.40 14.03 -1.05
C PHE A 192 -10.59 14.19 0.45
N VAL A 193 -10.30 13.14 1.19
CA VAL A 193 -10.16 13.14 2.67
C VAL A 193 -8.85 12.45 3.02
N VAL A 194 -8.09 13.04 3.94
CA VAL A 194 -6.92 12.40 4.54
C VAL A 194 -7.30 11.75 5.86
N VAL A 195 -6.74 10.58 6.07
CA VAL A 195 -6.91 9.80 7.30
C VAL A 195 -5.56 9.57 7.95
N ALA A 196 -5.54 9.66 9.29
CA ALA A 196 -4.42 9.24 10.12
C ALA A 196 -4.94 8.23 11.15
N ALA A 197 -4.40 7.02 11.17
CA ALA A 197 -4.74 5.98 12.12
C ALA A 197 -3.52 5.64 12.99
N ALA A 198 -3.72 5.50 14.30
CA ALA A 198 -2.66 5.17 15.24
C ALA A 198 -2.25 3.71 15.09
N VAL A 199 -0.97 3.46 14.84
CA VAL A 199 -0.41 2.11 14.73
C VAL A 199 -0.31 1.50 16.12
N PRO A 200 -0.94 0.34 16.38
CA PRO A 200 -0.91 -0.28 17.70
C PRO A 200 0.45 -0.90 18.04
N VAL A 201 1.15 -1.42 17.03
CA VAL A 201 2.48 -2.02 17.15
C VAL A 201 3.27 -1.66 15.89
N PRO A 202 4.52 -1.17 15.98
CA PRO A 202 5.34 -0.84 14.83
C PRO A 202 5.39 -1.98 13.80
N GLY A 203 5.16 -1.63 12.53
CA GLY A 203 5.12 -2.59 11.43
C GLY A 203 3.79 -3.33 11.22
N ARG A 204 2.78 -3.09 12.07
CA ARG A 204 1.41 -3.60 11.88
C ARG A 204 0.48 -2.50 11.40
N GLU A 205 -0.34 -2.81 10.40
CA GLU A 205 -1.38 -1.91 9.93
C GLU A 205 -2.41 -1.62 11.05
N ALA A 206 -2.77 -0.35 11.20
CA ALA A 206 -3.87 0.07 12.06
C ALA A 206 -5.23 -0.27 11.41
N LEU A 207 -5.27 -0.27 10.08
CA LEU A 207 -6.45 -0.51 9.24
C LEU A 207 -6.15 -1.65 8.25
N PRO A 208 -6.07 -2.91 8.70
CA PRO A 208 -5.70 -4.03 7.85
C PRO A 208 -6.75 -4.24 6.75
N GLY A 209 -6.27 -4.37 5.51
CA GLY A 209 -7.12 -4.62 4.35
C GLY A 209 -8.07 -3.47 3.99
N ILE A 210 -7.77 -2.23 4.38
CA ILE A 210 -8.65 -1.08 4.16
C ILE A 210 -8.83 -0.72 2.67
N GLU A 211 -7.78 -0.86 1.83
CA GLU A 211 -7.86 -0.52 0.41
C GLU A 211 -8.94 -1.33 -0.34
N PRO A 212 -8.99 -2.67 -0.26
CA PRO A 212 -10.04 -3.44 -0.92
C PRO A 212 -11.44 -3.15 -0.36
N LEU A 213 -11.59 -2.84 0.93
CA LEU A 213 -12.88 -2.46 1.51
C LEU A 213 -13.37 -1.12 0.95
N LEU A 214 -12.50 -0.12 0.82
CA LEU A 214 -12.82 1.15 0.20
C LEU A 214 -13.10 1.01 -1.30
N LEU A 215 -12.35 0.16 -1.99
CA LEU A 215 -12.56 -0.09 -3.41
C LEU A 215 -13.92 -0.74 -3.69
N ALA A 216 -14.40 -1.61 -2.81
CA ALA A 216 -15.74 -2.18 -2.89
C ALA A 216 -16.84 -1.09 -2.84
N GLU A 217 -16.61 -0.01 -2.11
CA GLU A 217 -17.45 1.20 -2.08
C GLU A 217 -17.11 2.20 -3.21
N ARG A 218 -16.30 1.81 -4.21
CA ARG A 218 -15.81 2.64 -5.31
C ARG A 218 -15.00 3.87 -4.87
N ILE A 219 -14.39 3.79 -3.68
CA ILE A 219 -13.50 4.81 -3.14
C ILE A 219 -12.06 4.40 -3.45
N ARG A 220 -11.41 5.14 -4.35
CA ARG A 220 -9.98 4.97 -4.61
C ARG A 220 -9.17 5.59 -3.48
N SER A 221 -8.09 4.92 -3.07
CA SER A 221 -7.27 5.38 -1.96
C SER A 221 -5.80 5.00 -2.15
N ALA A 222 -4.92 5.73 -1.51
CA ALA A 222 -3.50 5.44 -1.45
C ALA A 222 -3.02 5.58 0.00
N TRP A 223 -2.26 4.60 0.47
CA TRP A 223 -1.90 4.45 1.88
C TRP A 223 -0.41 4.34 2.08
N ARG A 224 0.03 4.76 3.25
CA ARG A 224 1.39 4.59 3.74
C ARG A 224 1.39 4.19 5.21
N LEU A 225 2.23 3.21 5.54
CA LEU A 225 2.50 2.80 6.91
C LEU A 225 3.79 3.46 7.38
N SER A 226 3.73 4.20 8.49
CA SER A 226 4.87 4.70 9.25
C SER A 226 4.93 4.00 10.61
N PRO A 227 6.03 4.09 11.37
CA PRO A 227 6.15 3.36 12.64
C PRO A 227 5.05 3.63 13.66
N ASP A 228 4.49 4.83 13.67
CA ASP A 228 3.49 5.33 14.62
C ASP A 228 2.10 5.58 14.00
N LEU A 229 2.05 5.75 12.66
CA LEU A 229 0.83 6.12 11.95
C LEU A 229 0.68 5.34 10.64
N GLN A 230 -0.54 4.91 10.35
CA GLN A 230 -0.98 4.58 9.01
C GLN A 230 -1.76 5.78 8.46
N VAL A 231 -1.31 6.34 7.35
CA VAL A 231 -1.93 7.51 6.72
C VAL A 231 -2.43 7.17 5.33
N GLY A 232 -3.56 7.76 4.94
CA GLY A 232 -4.16 7.51 3.65
C GLY A 232 -4.87 8.71 3.06
N ILE A 233 -4.91 8.77 1.73
CA ILE A 233 -5.70 9.69 0.93
C ILE A 233 -6.84 8.91 0.31
N MET A 234 -8.07 9.35 0.49
CA MET A 234 -9.28 8.75 -0.07
C MET A 234 -9.95 9.73 -1.03
N ALA A 235 -10.31 9.29 -2.22
CA ALA A 235 -11.09 10.06 -3.18
C ALA A 235 -12.60 9.82 -2.94
N VAL A 236 -13.25 10.72 -2.21
CA VAL A 236 -14.62 10.59 -1.71
C VAL A 236 -15.62 11.28 -2.66
N ARG A 237 -15.95 10.62 -3.76
CA ARG A 237 -16.86 11.17 -4.78
C ARG A 237 -18.33 10.90 -4.46
N GLY A 238 -19.19 11.81 -4.95
CA GLY A 238 -20.65 11.71 -4.78
C GLY A 238 -21.16 12.31 -3.46
N PRO A 239 -22.47 12.43 -3.30
CA PRO A 239 -23.10 13.15 -2.18
C PRO A 239 -22.88 12.47 -0.82
N ASP A 240 -22.68 11.14 -0.78
CA ASP A 240 -22.43 10.38 0.46
C ASP A 240 -21.01 9.75 0.49
N GLY A 241 -20.10 10.13 -0.41
CA GLY A 241 -18.77 9.52 -0.51
C GLY A 241 -17.95 9.65 0.77
N GLU A 242 -17.99 10.80 1.45
CA GLU A 242 -17.32 11.00 2.74
C GLU A 242 -17.96 10.13 3.82
N GLY A 243 -19.29 10.10 3.89
CA GLY A 243 -20.01 9.27 4.85
C GLY A 243 -19.74 7.77 4.66
N ALA A 244 -19.70 7.30 3.43
CA ALA A 244 -19.34 5.92 3.10
C ALA A 244 -17.92 5.58 3.55
N ALA A 245 -16.94 6.46 3.27
CA ALA A 245 -15.57 6.28 3.71
C ALA A 245 -15.46 6.20 5.24
N LEU A 246 -16.12 7.10 5.97
CA LEU A 246 -16.11 7.11 7.44
C LEU A 246 -16.80 5.86 8.04
N ARG A 247 -17.85 5.33 7.40
CA ARG A 247 -18.48 4.07 7.81
C ARG A 247 -17.53 2.87 7.64
N VAL A 248 -16.83 2.78 6.52
CA VAL A 248 -15.83 1.72 6.28
C VAL A 248 -14.74 1.77 7.34
N LEU A 249 -14.19 2.96 7.61
CA LEU A 249 -13.17 3.16 8.65
C LEU A 249 -13.69 2.78 10.04
N GLY A 250 -14.94 3.16 10.37
CA GLY A 250 -15.60 2.83 11.64
C GLY A 250 -15.91 1.34 11.80
N GLY A 251 -15.91 0.57 10.73
CA GLY A 251 -16.05 -0.88 10.73
C GLY A 251 -14.80 -1.63 11.24
N VAL A 252 -13.66 -0.95 11.44
CA VAL A 252 -12.43 -1.53 12.00
C VAL A 252 -12.43 -1.33 13.53
N PRO A 253 -12.75 -2.36 14.33
CA PRO A 253 -13.13 -2.19 15.74
C PRO A 253 -11.99 -1.79 16.67
N THR A 254 -10.74 -1.94 16.23
CA THR A 254 -9.54 -1.68 17.05
C THR A 254 -8.81 -0.40 16.69
N ALA A 255 -9.27 0.33 15.68
CA ALA A 255 -8.56 1.47 15.16
C ALA A 255 -8.98 2.79 15.83
N ARG A 256 -7.98 3.61 16.15
CA ARG A 256 -8.13 5.03 16.49
C ARG A 256 -7.81 5.83 15.25
N VAL A 257 -8.78 6.59 14.76
CA VAL A 257 -8.69 7.23 13.44
C VAL A 257 -9.07 8.70 13.54
N GLY A 258 -8.23 9.56 12.98
CA GLY A 258 -8.56 10.95 12.72
C GLY A 258 -8.73 11.19 11.22
N ALA A 259 -9.76 11.92 10.83
CA ALA A 259 -10.04 12.29 9.44
C ALA A 259 -10.02 13.81 9.27
N SER A 260 -9.50 14.28 8.14
CA SER A 260 -9.54 15.70 7.74
C SER A 260 -10.93 16.08 7.23
N PRO A 261 -11.27 17.37 7.15
CA PRO A 261 -12.31 17.84 6.26
C PRO A 261 -12.02 17.51 4.80
N GLY A 262 -13.07 17.48 3.95
CA GLY A 262 -12.92 17.31 2.52
C GLY A 262 -12.14 18.48 1.87
N TYR A 263 -11.25 18.17 0.91
CA TYR A 263 -10.47 19.17 0.15
C TYR A 263 -10.39 18.77 -1.33
N ARG A 264 -10.00 19.70 -2.22
CA ARG A 264 -10.08 19.48 -3.67
C ARG A 264 -8.75 19.24 -4.37
N ALA A 265 -7.70 19.96 -3.99
CA ALA A 265 -6.43 19.92 -4.68
C ALA A 265 -5.39 19.09 -3.92
N LEU A 266 -4.72 18.14 -4.57
CA LEU A 266 -3.70 17.28 -3.95
C LEU A 266 -2.56 18.06 -3.28
N ARG A 267 -2.23 19.28 -3.75
CA ARG A 267 -1.27 20.17 -3.08
C ARG A 267 -1.64 20.53 -1.63
N ASP A 268 -2.92 20.40 -1.26
CA ASP A 268 -3.41 20.70 0.09
C ASP A 268 -3.33 19.49 1.04
N THR A 269 -2.85 18.33 0.53
CA THR A 269 -2.70 17.09 1.30
C THR A 269 -1.88 17.25 2.59
N PRO A 270 -0.75 18.00 2.63
CA PRO A 270 0.00 18.21 3.87
C PRO A 270 -0.83 18.92 4.95
N ARG A 271 -1.64 19.91 4.54
CA ARG A 271 -2.56 20.58 5.45
C ARG A 271 -3.64 19.64 5.96
N ALA A 272 -4.23 18.84 5.08
CA ALA A 272 -5.24 17.85 5.44
C ALA A 272 -4.68 16.80 6.41
N LEU A 273 -3.44 16.35 6.22
CA LEU A 273 -2.77 15.44 7.15
C LEU A 273 -2.61 16.04 8.55
N ARG A 274 -2.21 17.32 8.65
CA ARG A 274 -2.15 18.00 9.96
C ARG A 274 -3.50 18.00 10.67
N LEU A 275 -4.59 18.27 9.94
CA LEU A 275 -5.94 18.27 10.51
C LEU A 275 -6.38 16.86 10.94
N ALA A 276 -6.08 15.84 10.15
CA ALA A 276 -6.35 14.45 10.50
C ALA A 276 -5.58 14.02 11.78
N ARG A 277 -4.30 14.43 11.91
CA ARG A 277 -3.50 14.16 13.11
C ARG A 277 -4.06 14.87 14.34
N LEU A 278 -4.53 16.11 14.21
CA LEU A 278 -5.18 16.83 15.30
C LEU A 278 -6.49 16.16 15.72
N ALA A 279 -7.26 15.66 14.77
CA ALA A 279 -8.46 14.87 15.08
C ALA A 279 -8.10 13.58 15.81
N LEU A 280 -7.08 12.85 15.32
CA LEU A 280 -6.60 11.62 15.96
C LEU A 280 -6.15 11.85 17.42
N ALA A 281 -5.44 12.94 17.68
CA ALA A 281 -4.96 13.28 19.03
C ALA A 281 -6.11 13.46 20.04
N ARG A 282 -7.32 13.77 19.58
CA ARG A 282 -8.51 13.89 20.43
C ARG A 282 -9.21 12.56 20.72
N VAL A 283 -8.89 11.50 20.00
CA VAL A 283 -9.42 10.16 20.31
C VAL A 283 -8.62 9.60 21.50
N PRO A 284 -9.25 9.34 22.65
CA PRO A 284 -8.56 8.79 23.83
C PRO A 284 -7.79 7.51 23.49
N ARG A 285 -6.68 7.23 24.20
CA ARG A 285 -5.83 6.06 23.91
C ARG A 285 -6.55 4.73 24.08
N GLU A 286 -7.48 4.67 25.04
CA GLU A 286 -8.28 3.48 25.36
C GLU A 286 -9.56 3.37 24.50
N ALA A 287 -9.88 4.42 23.73
CA ALA A 287 -11.06 4.44 22.86
C ALA A 287 -10.69 4.05 21.44
N THR A 288 -11.66 3.50 20.72
CA THR A 288 -11.59 3.22 19.30
C THR A 288 -12.63 4.04 18.55
N GLY A 289 -12.44 4.25 17.27
CA GLY A 289 -13.40 4.94 16.41
C GLY A 289 -12.76 6.01 15.52
N VAL A 290 -13.61 6.65 14.76
CA VAL A 290 -13.24 7.68 13.78
C VAL A 290 -13.70 9.04 14.26
N LEU A 291 -12.78 9.99 14.38
CA LEU A 291 -13.09 11.39 14.67
C LEU A 291 -12.73 12.25 13.47
N ARG A 292 -13.73 12.95 12.91
CA ARG A 292 -13.51 13.95 11.88
C ARG A 292 -13.10 15.28 12.53
N PHE A 293 -12.12 15.96 11.92
CA PHE A 293 -11.74 17.30 12.36
C PHE A 293 -12.91 18.28 12.15
N ASP A 294 -13.17 19.10 13.19
CA ASP A 294 -14.13 20.20 13.10
C ASP A 294 -13.59 21.29 12.15
N ASP A 295 -14.33 21.58 11.09
CA ASP A 295 -13.98 22.58 10.07
C ASP A 295 -14.56 23.97 10.35
N SER A 296 -14.97 24.23 11.58
CA SER A 296 -15.37 25.58 11.99
C SER A 296 -14.23 26.59 11.77
N PRO A 297 -14.53 27.86 11.40
CA PRO A 297 -13.49 28.86 11.13
C PRO A 297 -12.50 29.04 12.27
N VAL A 298 -12.96 28.93 13.51
CA VAL A 298 -12.11 29.07 14.72
C VAL A 298 -11.18 27.85 14.85
N ALA A 299 -11.69 26.63 14.70
CA ALA A 299 -10.88 25.41 14.73
C ALA A 299 -9.82 25.41 13.61
N MET A 300 -10.18 25.86 12.42
CA MET A 300 -9.27 25.99 11.28
C MET A 300 -8.17 27.03 11.53
N LEU A 301 -8.50 28.16 12.14
CA LEU A 301 -7.53 29.19 12.52
C LEU A 301 -6.54 28.66 13.58
N VAL A 302 -7.04 28.02 14.61
CA VAL A 302 -6.23 27.41 15.68
C VAL A 302 -5.29 26.34 15.12
N ALA A 303 -5.76 25.49 14.21
CA ALA A 303 -4.97 24.45 13.56
C ALA A 303 -3.90 25.00 12.60
N ALA A 304 -4.06 26.23 12.11
CA ALA A 304 -3.08 26.88 11.23
C ALA A 304 -1.79 27.27 11.97
N SER A 305 -1.88 27.58 13.29
CA SER A 305 -0.75 27.99 14.12
C SER A 305 -0.87 27.40 15.53
N VAL A 306 -0.55 26.12 15.66
CA VAL A 306 -0.70 25.34 16.91
C VAL A 306 0.10 25.94 18.07
N ASP A 307 1.34 26.39 17.80
CA ASP A 307 2.21 26.96 18.84
C ASP A 307 1.65 28.27 19.40
N GLU A 308 1.17 29.15 18.52
CA GLU A 308 0.55 30.41 18.92
C GLU A 308 -0.77 30.16 19.67
N ALA A 309 -1.57 29.25 19.19
CA ALA A 309 -2.82 28.86 19.83
C ALA A 309 -2.56 28.27 21.24
N THR A 310 -1.50 27.46 21.38
CA THR A 310 -1.05 26.94 22.69
C THR A 310 -0.68 28.07 23.64
N ARG A 311 0.07 29.05 23.16
CA ARG A 311 0.50 30.19 23.96
C ARG A 311 -0.72 31.01 24.41
N ILE A 312 -1.67 31.29 23.50
CA ILE A 312 -2.93 31.98 23.82
C ILE A 312 -3.70 31.19 24.89
N ALA A 313 -3.88 29.90 24.72
CA ALA A 313 -4.62 29.07 25.67
C ALA A 313 -3.99 29.09 27.08
N ARG A 314 -2.66 28.95 27.16
CA ARG A 314 -1.93 29.02 28.43
C ARG A 314 -2.03 30.40 29.08
N THR A 315 -2.00 31.47 28.32
CA THR A 315 -2.12 32.84 28.84
C THR A 315 -3.53 33.11 29.34
N VAL A 316 -4.54 32.76 28.54
CA VAL A 316 -5.96 33.03 28.87
C VAL A 316 -6.43 32.20 30.06
N PHE A 317 -6.07 30.91 30.09
CA PHE A 317 -6.53 29.98 31.14
C PHE A 317 -5.48 29.68 32.21
N ALA A 318 -4.41 30.47 32.34
CA ALA A 318 -3.33 30.20 33.29
C ALA A 318 -3.82 29.79 34.70
N ARG A 319 -4.75 30.57 35.29
CA ARG A 319 -5.27 30.32 36.61
C ARG A 319 -6.29 29.15 36.64
N VAL A 320 -6.99 28.91 35.53
CA VAL A 320 -7.91 27.77 35.42
C VAL A 320 -7.13 26.46 35.31
N LEU A 321 -6.03 26.46 34.57
CA LEU A 321 -5.16 25.31 34.40
C LEU A 321 -4.41 24.92 35.69
N ALA A 322 -4.25 25.86 36.61
CA ALA A 322 -3.63 25.61 37.91
C ALA A 322 -4.62 24.99 38.94
N LEU A 323 -5.90 24.88 38.61
CA LEU A 323 -6.91 24.26 39.48
C LEU A 323 -6.77 22.72 39.49
N PRO A 324 -7.29 22.04 40.54
CA PRO A 324 -7.46 20.58 40.54
C PRO A 324 -8.24 20.11 39.31
N GLY A 325 -7.87 18.95 38.79
CA GLY A 325 -8.39 18.43 37.51
C GLY A 325 -9.91 18.44 37.38
N GLU A 326 -10.63 17.96 38.40
CA GLU A 326 -12.08 17.95 38.40
C GLU A 326 -12.74 19.35 38.36
N GLU A 327 -12.18 20.33 39.07
CA GLU A 327 -12.72 21.70 39.07
C GLU A 327 -12.43 22.35 37.70
N ARG A 328 -11.22 22.23 37.23
CA ARG A 328 -10.80 22.72 35.92
C ARG A 328 -11.71 22.17 34.80
N ASP A 329 -11.90 20.85 34.78
CA ASP A 329 -12.65 20.19 33.70
C ASP A 329 -14.13 20.55 33.74
N ARG A 330 -14.71 20.69 34.94
CA ARG A 330 -16.09 21.20 35.14
C ARG A 330 -16.27 22.64 34.64
N LEU A 331 -15.30 23.52 34.88
CA LEU A 331 -15.36 24.92 34.43
C LEU A 331 -15.23 24.99 32.90
N LEU A 332 -14.27 24.28 32.30
CA LEU A 332 -14.07 24.27 30.86
C LEU A 332 -15.26 23.64 30.13
N ALA A 333 -15.79 22.53 30.61
CA ALA A 333 -17.01 21.93 30.06
C ALA A 333 -18.22 22.85 30.15
N THR A 334 -18.34 23.65 31.25
CA THR A 334 -19.41 24.63 31.39
C THR A 334 -19.31 25.74 30.37
N LEU A 335 -18.10 26.25 30.10
CA LEU A 335 -17.86 27.26 29.07
C LEU A 335 -18.18 26.72 27.68
N GLU A 336 -17.75 25.49 27.37
CA GLU A 336 -18.03 24.84 26.09
C GLU A 336 -19.54 24.70 25.82
N GLN A 337 -20.30 24.21 26.82
CA GLN A 337 -21.74 24.06 26.69
C GLN A 337 -22.45 25.43 26.62
N TRP A 338 -21.91 26.45 27.26
CA TRP A 338 -22.42 27.81 27.12
C TRP A 338 -22.25 28.36 25.67
N TYR A 339 -21.09 28.09 25.02
CA TYR A 339 -20.90 28.43 23.61
C TYR A 339 -21.85 27.63 22.71
N ALA A 340 -21.96 26.31 22.92
CA ALA A 340 -22.84 25.43 22.14
C ALA A 340 -24.33 25.85 22.29
N ALA A 341 -24.70 26.42 23.42
CA ALA A 341 -26.03 26.95 23.72
C ALA A 341 -26.23 28.42 23.27
N GLY A 342 -25.35 28.96 22.42
CA GLY A 342 -25.46 30.34 21.93
C GLY A 342 -25.42 31.41 23.02
N GLY A 343 -24.71 31.17 24.12
CA GLY A 343 -24.61 32.10 25.27
C GLY A 343 -25.74 31.95 26.30
N SER A 344 -26.65 30.97 26.18
CA SER A 344 -27.75 30.75 27.10
C SER A 344 -27.33 29.87 28.27
N ALA A 345 -27.26 30.45 29.49
CA ALA A 345 -26.99 29.67 30.71
C ALA A 345 -28.13 28.68 31.04
N ALA A 346 -29.36 28.93 30.62
CA ALA A 346 -30.50 28.04 30.84
C ALA A 346 -30.39 26.78 29.92
N ASP A 347 -30.01 26.97 28.67
CA ASP A 347 -29.87 25.87 27.72
C ASP A 347 -28.63 25.03 28.03
N ALA A 348 -27.50 25.66 28.35
CA ALA A 348 -26.30 24.97 28.84
C ALA A 348 -26.60 24.13 30.11
N ALA A 349 -27.43 24.62 31.03
CA ALA A 349 -27.79 23.89 32.20
C ALA A 349 -28.58 22.60 31.90
N ARG A 350 -29.48 22.61 30.91
CA ARG A 350 -30.17 21.40 30.44
C ARG A 350 -29.21 20.33 29.92
N GLN A 351 -28.23 20.76 29.13
CA GLN A 351 -27.24 19.84 28.58
C GLN A 351 -26.26 19.27 29.61
N LEU A 352 -25.97 20.09 30.67
CA LEU A 352 -25.11 19.69 31.80
C LEU A 352 -25.85 18.97 32.94
N TYR A 353 -27.14 18.74 32.80
CA TYR A 353 -27.99 18.12 33.84
C TYR A 353 -27.86 18.80 35.22
N CYS A 354 -27.80 20.16 35.23
CA CYS A 354 -27.65 20.90 36.47
C CYS A 354 -28.59 22.14 36.50
N HIS A 355 -28.68 22.81 37.66
CA HIS A 355 -29.50 24.02 37.78
C HIS A 355 -28.83 25.22 37.08
N ARG A 356 -29.63 26.13 36.48
CA ARG A 356 -29.11 27.34 35.79
C ARG A 356 -28.22 28.22 36.67
N ASN A 357 -28.47 28.26 37.97
CA ASN A 357 -27.64 29.03 38.91
C ASN A 357 -26.26 28.43 39.09
N THR A 358 -26.11 27.09 38.98
CA THR A 358 -24.82 26.41 38.97
C THR A 358 -23.98 26.79 37.74
N VAL A 359 -24.61 26.87 36.56
CA VAL A 359 -23.96 27.34 35.36
C VAL A 359 -23.50 28.78 35.49
N ARG A 360 -24.40 29.66 35.99
CA ARG A 360 -24.04 31.08 36.21
C ARG A 360 -22.91 31.25 37.24
N TYR A 361 -22.90 30.47 38.29
CA TYR A 361 -21.83 30.47 39.28
C TYR A 361 -20.49 30.08 38.64
N ARG A 362 -20.47 28.96 37.88
CA ARG A 362 -19.26 28.49 37.22
C ARG A 362 -18.74 29.46 36.17
N LEU A 363 -19.61 30.09 35.38
CA LEU A 363 -19.24 31.12 34.41
C LEU A 363 -18.66 32.35 35.12
N ARG A 364 -19.26 32.84 36.20
CA ARG A 364 -18.71 33.94 37.00
C ARG A 364 -17.34 33.61 37.58
N ARG A 365 -17.14 32.35 38.03
CA ARG A 365 -15.85 31.87 38.51
C ARG A 365 -14.80 31.88 37.41
N LEU A 366 -15.18 31.55 36.17
CA LEU A 366 -14.30 31.66 34.99
C LEU A 366 -13.92 33.11 34.68
N GLU A 367 -14.87 34.04 34.75
CA GLU A 367 -14.58 35.48 34.56
C GLU A 367 -13.56 35.99 35.60
N GLU A 368 -13.73 35.61 36.88
CA GLU A 368 -12.79 35.95 37.94
C GLU A 368 -11.38 35.41 37.72
N LEU A 369 -11.28 34.14 37.29
CA LEU A 369 -10.01 33.46 37.06
C LEU A 369 -9.30 33.95 35.81
N THR A 370 -10.04 34.27 34.76
CA THR A 370 -9.47 34.71 33.48
C THR A 370 -9.34 36.23 33.37
N GLY A 371 -10.06 36.98 34.20
CA GLY A 371 -10.16 38.42 34.08
C GLY A 371 -10.91 38.91 32.83
N ARG A 372 -11.73 38.02 32.23
CA ARG A 372 -12.44 38.26 30.96
C ARG A 372 -13.93 38.16 31.16
N SER A 373 -14.66 39.26 30.83
CA SER A 373 -16.12 39.26 30.96
C SER A 373 -16.80 38.59 29.78
N LEU A 374 -17.76 37.71 30.06
CA LEU A 374 -18.59 37.06 29.03
C LEU A 374 -19.63 38.03 28.42
N GLN A 375 -19.69 39.29 28.89
CA GLN A 375 -20.48 40.35 28.27
C GLN A 375 -19.65 41.21 27.30
N ASP A 376 -18.32 41.07 27.30
CA ASP A 376 -17.45 41.75 26.34
C ASP A 376 -17.23 40.85 25.12
N PRO A 377 -17.67 41.24 23.91
CA PRO A 377 -17.49 40.47 22.69
C PRO A 377 -16.03 40.11 22.38
N ARG A 378 -15.07 40.96 22.74
CA ARG A 378 -13.63 40.68 22.56
C ARG A 378 -13.14 39.59 23.48
N ALA A 379 -13.52 39.68 24.76
CA ALA A 379 -13.18 38.63 25.73
C ALA A 379 -13.82 37.26 25.37
N VAL A 380 -15.06 37.28 24.88
CA VAL A 380 -15.74 36.08 24.37
C VAL A 380 -14.97 35.47 23.20
N ALA A 381 -14.49 36.28 22.24
CA ALA A 381 -13.67 35.76 21.12
C ALA A 381 -12.33 35.17 21.61
N GLU A 382 -11.63 35.82 22.52
CA GLU A 382 -10.37 35.32 23.11
C GLU A 382 -10.59 34.01 23.85
N LEU A 383 -11.63 33.90 24.67
CA LEU A 383 -11.99 32.68 25.39
C LEU A 383 -12.37 31.55 24.41
N SER A 384 -13.06 31.84 23.31
CA SER A 384 -13.41 30.86 22.30
C SER A 384 -12.17 30.29 21.61
N VAL A 385 -11.25 31.15 21.14
CA VAL A 385 -9.99 30.74 20.52
C VAL A 385 -9.15 29.90 21.49
N ALA A 386 -9.01 30.35 22.73
CA ALA A 386 -8.25 29.67 23.76
C ALA A 386 -8.85 28.28 24.12
N LEU A 387 -10.17 28.18 24.18
CA LEU A 387 -10.88 26.93 24.46
C LEU A 387 -10.67 25.92 23.32
N HIS A 388 -10.79 26.36 22.05
CA HIS A 388 -10.49 25.51 20.89
C HIS A 388 -9.03 25.05 20.90
N ALA A 389 -8.10 25.92 21.26
CA ALA A 389 -6.68 25.56 21.39
C ALA A 389 -6.46 24.48 22.45
N LEU A 390 -7.07 24.58 23.64
CA LEU A 390 -6.98 23.54 24.67
C LEU A 390 -7.56 22.20 24.22
N ARG A 391 -8.61 22.23 23.37
CA ARG A 391 -9.23 21.02 22.84
C ARG A 391 -8.42 20.34 21.74
N LEU A 392 -7.63 21.09 21.01
CA LEU A 392 -6.79 20.58 19.92
C LEU A 392 -5.42 20.10 20.40
N LEU A 393 -5.03 20.46 21.62
CA LEU A 393 -3.72 20.07 22.17
C LEU A 393 -3.81 18.74 22.92
N PRO A 394 -2.82 17.85 22.77
CA PRO A 394 -2.67 16.72 23.67
C PRO A 394 -2.49 17.23 25.09
N GLN A 395 -3.20 16.64 26.05
CA GLN A 395 -3.05 16.99 27.45
C GLN A 395 -1.63 16.68 27.94
N PRO A 396 -0.99 17.54 28.77
CA PRO A 396 0.39 17.37 29.20
C PRO A 396 0.68 16.09 30.00
N SER A 397 -0.33 15.32 30.39
CA SER A 397 -0.19 13.99 31.02
C SER A 397 0.13 12.85 30.05
N GLU A 398 0.28 13.12 28.72
CA GLU A 398 0.45 12.10 27.70
C GLU A 398 1.81 12.13 26.99
N VAL A 399 2.78 12.93 27.50
CA VAL A 399 4.17 12.87 27.03
C VAL A 399 4.91 11.91 27.96
N PRO A 400 5.50 10.82 27.44
CA PRO A 400 6.28 9.86 28.22
C PRO A 400 7.54 10.47 28.79
#